data_59d4fce9ee99cb8773b739a55de1b185
#
_entry.id   59d4fce9ee99cb8773b739a55de1b185
#
_cell.length_a   1.000
_cell.length_b   1.000
_cell.length_c   1.000
_cell.angle_alpha   90.00
_cell.angle_beta   90.00
_cell.angle_gamma   90.00
#
_symmetry.space_group_name_H-M   'P 1'
#
loop_
_entity.id
_entity.type
_entity.pdbx_description
1 polymer ?
#
loop_
_entity_poly.entity_id
_entity_poly.type
_entity_poly.pdbx_seq_one_letter_code
_entity_poly.pdbx_strand_id
1 'polypeptide(L)'
;MMKIYLDVCCLNRPFDDSTQDRIRLESEAILTILERCLSGNWSLVISEITEAEIDRIPNNDRKQKVRSLLLIHREYRMVDTSIEKRAKEIQKLTVKAYDALHIACAEKSKVDIFLTTDDSLLNKVSRNRHALKVRLENPLKWLTEVISQ
;
A
#
# COMPACT_ATOMS: atom_id res chain seq x y z
N MET A 1 1.72 11.69 13.90
CA MET A 1 2.42 10.44 13.55
C MET A 1 2.20 10.12 12.08
N MET A 2 3.26 9.74 11.39
CA MET A 2 3.20 9.34 9.98
C MET A 2 2.31 8.12 9.80
N LYS A 3 1.29 8.23 8.94
CA LYS A 3 0.37 7.12 8.63
C LYS A 3 0.66 6.60 7.23
N ILE A 4 0.87 5.29 7.12
CA ILE A 4 1.32 4.64 5.89
C ILE A 4 0.30 3.58 5.46
N TYR A 5 -0.06 3.58 4.18
CA TYR A 5 -0.87 2.54 3.57
C TYR A 5 -0.01 1.79 2.56
N LEU A 6 0.08 0.46 2.72
CA LEU A 6 0.84 -0.38 1.80
C LEU A 6 -0.09 -1.14 0.87
N ASP A 7 0.12 -1.00 -0.43
CA ASP A 7 -0.53 -1.85 -1.43
C ASP A 7 -0.13 -3.30 -1.20
N VAL A 8 -0.99 -4.24 -1.53
CA VAL A 8 -0.75 -5.68 -1.27
C VAL A 8 0.52 -6.18 -2.00
N CYS A 9 0.84 -5.60 -3.16
CA CYS A 9 2.11 -5.93 -3.82
C CYS A 9 3.33 -5.63 -2.95
N CYS A 10 3.27 -4.60 -2.10
CA CYS A 10 4.33 -4.30 -1.14
C CYS A 10 4.40 -5.39 -0.06
N LEU A 11 3.27 -5.87 0.41
CA LEU A 11 3.22 -6.92 1.43
C LEU A 11 3.70 -8.27 0.89
N ASN A 12 3.54 -8.50 -0.41
CA ASN A 12 4.07 -9.69 -1.08
C ASN A 12 5.57 -9.61 -1.33
N ARG A 13 6.11 -8.41 -1.52
CA ARG A 13 7.49 -8.22 -1.99
C ARG A 13 8.55 -8.94 -1.15
N PRO A 14 8.48 -8.99 0.20
CA PRO A 14 9.46 -9.73 0.99
C PRO A 14 9.54 -11.23 0.67
N PHE A 15 8.50 -11.79 0.05
CA PHE A 15 8.40 -13.21 -0.28
C PHE A 15 8.62 -13.49 -1.77
N ASP A 16 8.90 -12.46 -2.57
CA ASP A 16 9.22 -12.59 -3.99
C ASP A 16 10.70 -12.97 -4.17
N ASP A 17 11.09 -13.26 -5.41
CA ASP A 17 12.45 -13.73 -5.74
C ASP A 17 13.51 -12.65 -5.47
N SER A 18 14.23 -12.79 -4.36
CA SER A 18 15.24 -11.84 -3.91
C SER A 18 16.55 -11.88 -4.73
N THR A 19 16.67 -12.79 -5.70
CA THR A 19 17.84 -12.80 -6.59
C THR A 19 17.84 -11.62 -7.56
N GLN A 20 16.66 -11.01 -7.79
CA GLN A 20 16.55 -9.80 -8.59
C GLN A 20 16.82 -8.57 -7.72
N ASP A 21 17.72 -7.69 -8.15
CA ASP A 21 18.14 -6.52 -7.38
C ASP A 21 16.98 -5.62 -6.97
N ARG A 22 16.09 -5.31 -7.91
CA ARG A 22 14.96 -4.45 -7.62
C ARG A 22 14.08 -5.03 -6.52
N ILE A 23 13.76 -6.32 -6.62
CA ILE A 23 12.91 -7.01 -5.64
C ILE A 23 13.58 -6.99 -4.27
N ARG A 24 14.86 -7.29 -4.21
CA ARG A 24 15.64 -7.30 -2.95
C ARG A 24 15.65 -5.93 -2.29
N LEU A 25 15.91 -4.87 -3.06
CA LEU A 25 15.98 -3.51 -2.54
C LEU A 25 14.61 -3.01 -2.07
N GLU A 26 13.56 -3.29 -2.84
CA GLU A 26 12.20 -2.94 -2.42
C GLU A 26 11.77 -3.73 -1.19
N SER A 27 12.14 -5.00 -1.11
CA SER A 27 11.86 -5.85 0.05
C SER A 27 12.51 -5.29 1.31
N GLU A 28 13.79 -4.92 1.22
CA GLU A 28 14.52 -4.31 2.35
C GLU A 28 13.86 -3.01 2.82
N ALA A 29 13.42 -2.19 1.87
CA ALA A 29 12.73 -0.94 2.20
C ALA A 29 11.40 -1.22 2.92
N ILE A 30 10.62 -2.18 2.42
CA ILE A 30 9.33 -2.53 3.02
C ILE A 30 9.52 -3.10 4.42
N LEU A 31 10.50 -3.97 4.63
CA LEU A 31 10.79 -4.52 5.96
C LEU A 31 11.21 -3.44 6.94
N THR A 32 12.00 -2.46 6.49
CA THR A 32 12.38 -1.30 7.31
C THR A 32 11.15 -0.49 7.71
N ILE A 33 10.24 -0.25 6.76
CA ILE A 33 9.00 0.49 7.03
C ILE A 33 8.14 -0.25 8.05
N LEU A 34 7.97 -1.56 7.87
CA LEU A 34 7.19 -2.39 8.80
C LEU A 34 7.81 -2.41 10.20
N GLU A 35 9.12 -2.48 10.27
CA GLU A 35 9.85 -2.44 11.54
C GLU A 35 9.59 -1.12 12.28
N ARG A 36 9.59 0.00 11.58
CA ARG A 36 9.29 1.30 12.17
C ARG A 36 7.82 1.43 12.57
N CYS A 37 6.92 0.77 11.86
CA CYS A 37 5.53 0.68 12.28
C CYS A 37 5.40 -0.14 13.56
N LEU A 38 6.10 -1.26 13.63
CA LEU A 38 6.09 -2.14 14.81
C LEU A 38 6.64 -1.41 16.05
N SER A 39 7.70 -0.64 15.88
CA SER A 39 8.33 0.10 16.99
C SER A 39 7.54 1.34 17.43
N GLY A 40 6.51 1.71 16.70
CA GLY A 40 5.66 2.84 17.04
C GLY A 40 6.07 4.18 16.46
N ASN A 41 7.13 4.23 15.65
CA ASN A 41 7.56 5.46 14.98
C ASN A 41 6.55 5.90 13.94
N TRP A 42 5.95 4.94 13.22
CA TRP A 42 4.95 5.16 12.19
C TRP A 42 3.74 4.29 12.46
N SER A 43 2.63 4.55 11.76
CA SER A 43 1.37 3.81 11.92
C SER A 43 0.97 3.17 10.61
N LEU A 44 0.79 1.85 10.61
CA LEU A 44 0.30 1.10 9.45
C LEU A 44 -1.22 1.13 9.43
N VAL A 45 -1.78 1.57 8.31
CA VAL A 45 -3.21 1.55 8.04
C VAL A 45 -3.49 0.44 7.04
N ILE A 46 -4.44 -0.42 7.35
CA ILE A 46 -4.94 -1.44 6.42
C ILE A 46 -6.44 -1.25 6.23
N SER A 47 -7.00 -1.96 5.26
CA SER A 47 -8.43 -1.86 4.98
C SER A 47 -9.04 -3.22 4.73
N GLU A 48 -10.35 -3.24 4.66
CA GLU A 48 -11.14 -4.39 4.24
C GLU A 48 -10.67 -4.90 2.87
N ILE A 49 -10.25 -3.98 2.00
CA ILE A 49 -9.75 -4.34 0.66
C ILE A 49 -8.39 -5.03 0.76
N THR A 50 -7.53 -4.60 1.71
CA THR A 50 -6.27 -5.29 1.98
C THR A 50 -6.52 -6.77 2.30
N GLU A 51 -7.44 -7.06 3.19
CA GLU A 51 -7.79 -8.43 3.56
C GLU A 51 -8.41 -9.20 2.41
N ALA A 52 -9.33 -8.58 1.67
CA ALA A 52 -10.00 -9.22 0.54
C ALA A 52 -9.00 -9.62 -0.55
N GLU A 53 -8.04 -8.77 -0.84
CA GLU A 53 -7.02 -9.07 -1.85
C GLU A 53 -6.05 -10.15 -1.38
N ILE A 54 -5.64 -10.12 -0.11
CA ILE A 54 -4.78 -11.17 0.47
C ILE A 54 -5.49 -12.53 0.43
N ASP A 55 -6.80 -12.56 0.71
CA ASP A 55 -7.58 -13.81 0.67
C ASP A 55 -7.58 -14.45 -0.71
N ARG A 56 -7.32 -13.69 -1.77
CA ARG A 56 -7.25 -14.18 -3.14
C ARG A 56 -5.89 -14.75 -3.53
N ILE A 57 -4.90 -14.68 -2.68
CA ILE A 57 -3.58 -15.28 -2.94
C ILE A 57 -3.76 -16.81 -2.99
N PRO A 58 -3.43 -17.46 -4.16
CA PRO A 58 -3.73 -18.89 -4.32
C PRO A 58 -2.88 -19.80 -3.45
N ASN A 59 -1.60 -19.47 -3.24
CA ASN A 59 -0.71 -20.28 -2.42
C ASN A 59 -0.98 -20.01 -0.95
N ASN A 60 -1.45 -21.03 -0.22
CA ASN A 60 -1.85 -20.87 1.18
C ASN A 60 -0.68 -20.47 2.10
N ASP A 61 0.50 -21.01 1.88
CA ASP A 61 1.69 -20.69 2.66
C ASP A 61 2.05 -19.21 2.51
N ARG A 62 2.09 -18.73 1.27
CA ARG A 62 2.33 -17.32 0.99
C ARG A 62 1.24 -16.43 1.62
N LYS A 63 -0.01 -16.83 1.46
CA LYS A 63 -1.15 -16.08 2.03
C LYS A 63 -0.99 -15.89 3.55
N GLN A 64 -0.62 -16.95 4.27
CA GLN A 64 -0.44 -16.87 5.71
C GLN A 64 0.74 -15.97 6.10
N LYS A 65 1.83 -16.03 5.34
CA LYS A 65 3.00 -15.17 5.58
C LYS A 65 2.66 -13.69 5.37
N VAL A 66 1.96 -13.39 4.27
CA VAL A 66 1.55 -12.01 3.97
C VAL A 66 0.56 -11.52 5.03
N ARG A 67 -0.42 -12.36 5.38
CA ARG A 67 -1.40 -11.99 6.40
C ARG A 67 -0.76 -11.68 7.75
N SER A 68 0.31 -12.41 8.11
CA SER A 68 0.99 -12.19 9.39
C SER A 68 1.58 -10.79 9.52
N LEU A 69 1.92 -10.14 8.39
CA LEU A 69 2.45 -8.78 8.40
C LEU A 69 1.40 -7.75 8.85
N LEU A 70 0.12 -8.09 8.71
CA LEU A 70 -0.97 -7.19 9.09
C LEU A 70 -1.15 -7.07 10.61
N LEU A 71 -0.54 -7.98 11.39
CA LEU A 71 -0.71 -7.98 12.86
C LEU A 71 -0.22 -6.69 13.52
N ILE A 72 0.65 -5.95 12.86
CA ILE A 72 1.20 -4.71 13.39
C ILE A 72 0.36 -3.47 13.06
N HIS A 73 -0.76 -3.61 12.33
CA HIS A 73 -1.57 -2.46 11.96
C HIS A 73 -2.16 -1.79 13.21
N ARG A 74 -2.38 -0.49 13.10
CA ARG A 74 -2.97 0.31 14.18
C ARG A 74 -4.30 0.94 13.79
N GLU A 75 -4.61 0.95 12.50
CA GLU A 75 -5.88 1.48 12.01
C GLU A 75 -6.42 0.55 10.93
N TYR A 76 -7.70 0.27 10.99
CA TYR A 76 -8.40 -0.58 10.03
C TYR A 76 -9.56 0.20 9.42
N ARG A 77 -9.63 0.23 8.09
CA ARG A 77 -10.67 0.97 7.38
C ARG A 77 -11.69 0.01 6.76
N MET A 78 -12.94 0.07 7.24
CA MET A 78 -14.06 -0.60 6.60
C MET A 78 -14.48 0.19 5.36
N VAL A 79 -14.91 -0.52 4.32
CA VAL A 79 -15.45 0.11 3.12
C VAL A 79 -16.90 0.54 3.39
N ASP A 80 -17.19 1.80 3.14
CA ASP A 80 -18.54 2.34 3.24
C ASP A 80 -19.00 2.91 1.89
N THR A 81 -20.22 3.43 1.85
CA THR A 81 -20.80 3.97 0.63
C THR A 81 -19.98 5.13 0.06
N SER A 82 -19.42 5.99 0.93
CA SER A 82 -18.60 7.12 0.48
C SER A 82 -17.30 6.65 -0.17
N ILE A 83 -16.68 5.59 0.35
CA ILE A 83 -15.48 5.00 -0.24
C ILE A 83 -15.79 4.38 -1.59
N GLU A 84 -16.90 3.63 -1.70
CA GLU A 84 -17.33 3.04 -2.97
C GLU A 84 -17.56 4.10 -4.04
N LYS A 85 -18.24 5.19 -3.67
CA LYS A 85 -18.50 6.30 -4.58
C LYS A 85 -17.21 6.95 -5.04
N ARG A 86 -16.29 7.22 -4.10
CA ARG A 86 -14.98 7.81 -4.42
C ARG A 86 -14.16 6.89 -5.33
N ALA A 87 -14.18 5.58 -5.07
CA ALA A 87 -13.48 4.60 -5.90
C ALA A 87 -13.96 4.64 -7.35
N LYS A 88 -15.27 4.80 -7.57
CA LYS A 88 -15.81 4.94 -8.94
C LYS A 88 -15.28 6.18 -9.64
N GLU A 89 -15.13 7.30 -8.92
CA GLU A 89 -14.51 8.50 -9.47
C GLU A 89 -13.07 8.25 -9.87
N ILE A 90 -12.31 7.56 -9.00
CA ILE A 90 -10.89 7.24 -9.25
C ILE A 90 -10.75 6.30 -10.45
N GLN A 91 -11.68 5.35 -10.63
CA GLN A 91 -11.68 4.45 -11.79
C GLN A 91 -11.74 5.21 -13.13
N LYS A 92 -12.32 6.39 -13.15
CA LYS A 92 -12.35 7.22 -14.36
C LYS A 92 -10.97 7.66 -14.83
N LEU A 93 -9.97 7.56 -13.96
CA LEU A 93 -8.56 7.83 -14.29
C LEU A 93 -7.86 6.61 -14.89
N THR A 94 -8.60 5.61 -15.33
CA THR A 94 -8.12 4.33 -15.86
C THR A 94 -7.45 3.44 -14.81
N VAL A 95 -7.73 3.69 -13.53
CA VAL A 95 -7.24 2.88 -12.42
C VAL A 95 -8.16 1.67 -12.23
N LYS A 96 -7.59 0.50 -11.99
CA LYS A 96 -8.35 -0.74 -11.78
C LYS A 96 -9.19 -0.67 -10.51
N ALA A 97 -10.26 -1.47 -10.46
CA ALA A 97 -11.23 -1.43 -9.37
C ALA A 97 -10.63 -1.61 -7.98
N TYR A 98 -9.78 -2.63 -7.78
CA TYR A 98 -9.13 -2.85 -6.49
C TYR A 98 -8.20 -1.70 -6.11
N ASP A 99 -7.40 -1.23 -7.06
CA ASP A 99 -6.49 -0.11 -6.83
C ASP A 99 -7.26 1.15 -6.44
N ALA A 100 -8.39 1.41 -7.12
CA ALA A 100 -9.25 2.55 -6.82
C ALA A 100 -9.82 2.46 -5.40
N LEU A 101 -10.24 1.26 -4.98
CA LEU A 101 -10.76 1.04 -3.62
C LEU A 101 -9.66 1.23 -2.56
N HIS A 102 -8.45 0.74 -2.82
CA HIS A 102 -7.32 0.98 -1.92
C HIS A 102 -7.04 2.48 -1.76
N ILE A 103 -6.99 3.20 -2.88
CA ILE A 103 -6.73 4.65 -2.85
C ILE A 103 -7.83 5.37 -2.10
N ALA A 104 -9.09 5.03 -2.34
CA ALA A 104 -10.23 5.64 -1.65
C ALA A 104 -10.16 5.38 -0.13
N CYS A 105 -9.80 4.17 0.29
CA CYS A 105 -9.60 3.84 1.70
C CYS A 105 -8.47 4.66 2.31
N ALA A 106 -7.37 4.79 1.58
CA ALA A 106 -6.22 5.58 2.04
C ALA A 106 -6.58 7.06 2.20
N GLU A 107 -7.32 7.62 1.24
CA GLU A 107 -7.80 9.00 1.33
C GLU A 107 -8.71 9.21 2.54
N LYS A 108 -9.65 8.30 2.75
CA LYS A 108 -10.61 8.37 3.86
C LYS A 108 -9.90 8.29 5.21
N SER A 109 -8.85 7.49 5.29
CA SER A 109 -8.04 7.32 6.49
C SER A 109 -7.02 8.45 6.68
N LYS A 110 -6.90 9.36 5.71
CA LYS A 110 -5.98 10.50 5.74
C LYS A 110 -4.54 10.05 5.96
N VAL A 111 -4.11 9.02 5.22
CA VAL A 111 -2.73 8.57 5.30
C VAL A 111 -1.80 9.61 4.68
N ASP A 112 -0.56 9.65 5.14
CA ASP A 112 0.46 10.55 4.62
C ASP A 112 1.04 10.06 3.32
N ILE A 113 1.06 8.73 3.12
CA ILE A 113 1.65 8.13 1.93
C ILE A 113 0.98 6.78 1.61
N PHE A 114 0.75 6.55 0.33
CA PHE A 114 0.31 5.26 -0.22
C PHE A 114 1.47 4.68 -1.01
N LEU A 115 1.99 3.52 -0.61
CA LEU A 115 3.16 2.91 -1.24
C LEU A 115 2.77 1.72 -2.10
N THR A 116 3.33 1.67 -3.30
CA THR A 116 3.11 0.57 -4.25
C THR A 116 4.36 0.30 -5.08
N THR A 117 4.57 -0.97 -5.43
CA THR A 117 5.63 -1.36 -6.35
C THR A 117 5.14 -1.43 -7.80
N ASP A 118 3.86 -1.14 -8.03
CA ASP A 118 3.24 -1.20 -9.36
C ASP A 118 3.52 0.07 -10.16
N ASP A 119 4.48 0.00 -11.10
CA ASP A 119 4.87 1.14 -11.94
C ASP A 119 3.72 1.61 -12.82
N SER A 120 2.86 0.70 -13.28
CA SER A 120 1.71 1.06 -14.10
C SER A 120 0.75 1.96 -13.33
N LEU A 121 0.48 1.62 -12.08
CA LEU A 121 -0.36 2.43 -11.20
C LEU A 121 0.28 3.79 -10.96
N LEU A 122 1.57 3.82 -10.62
CA LEU A 122 2.29 5.07 -10.38
C LEU A 122 2.26 5.99 -11.61
N ASN A 123 2.42 5.43 -12.82
CA ASN A 123 2.37 6.20 -14.07
C ASN A 123 0.97 6.79 -14.31
N LYS A 124 -0.07 6.02 -14.07
CA LYS A 124 -1.46 6.50 -14.23
C LYS A 124 -1.76 7.64 -13.28
N VAL A 125 -1.33 7.49 -12.03
CA VAL A 125 -1.56 8.48 -10.98
C VAL A 125 -0.77 9.76 -11.24
N SER A 126 0.46 9.66 -11.76
CA SER A 126 1.31 10.82 -12.03
C SER A 126 0.69 11.76 -13.07
N ARG A 127 -0.11 11.22 -13.99
CA ARG A 127 -0.83 12.01 -15.00
C ARG A 127 -2.04 12.75 -14.43
N ASN A 128 -2.51 12.35 -13.25
CA ASN A 128 -3.76 12.83 -12.66
C ASN A 128 -3.58 13.22 -11.18
N ARG A 129 -2.40 13.72 -10.82
CA ARG A 129 -2.04 14.02 -9.41
C ARG A 129 -3.06 14.87 -8.69
N HIS A 130 -3.59 15.89 -9.38
CA HIS A 130 -4.51 16.85 -8.78
C HIS A 130 -5.89 16.25 -8.47
N ALA A 131 -6.21 15.10 -9.07
CA ALA A 131 -7.49 14.43 -8.83
C ALA A 131 -7.47 13.57 -7.57
N LEU A 132 -6.31 13.31 -6.98
CA LEU A 132 -6.14 12.46 -5.78
C LEU A 132 -5.79 13.29 -4.56
N LYS A 133 -6.26 12.83 -3.40
CA LYS A 133 -6.02 13.47 -2.10
C LYS A 133 -4.91 12.80 -1.31
N VAL A 134 -4.22 11.83 -1.89
CA VAL A 134 -3.11 11.11 -1.26
C VAL A 134 -1.96 11.00 -2.25
N ARG A 135 -0.74 11.07 -1.73
CA ARG A 135 0.46 10.85 -2.54
C ARG A 135 0.72 9.36 -2.66
N LEU A 136 1.01 8.88 -3.89
CA LEU A 136 1.46 7.52 -4.16
C LEU A 136 2.94 7.54 -4.54
N GLU A 137 3.70 6.58 -4.06
CA GLU A 137 5.12 6.46 -4.37
C GLU A 137 5.60 5.03 -4.24
N ASN A 138 6.76 4.73 -4.85
CA ASN A 138 7.48 3.48 -4.66
C ASN A 138 8.07 3.45 -3.25
N PRO A 139 8.01 2.31 -2.54
CA PRO A 139 8.48 2.24 -1.15
C PRO A 139 9.96 2.53 -0.98
N LEU A 140 10.82 2.08 -1.91
CA LEU A 140 12.25 2.35 -1.84
C LEU A 140 12.54 3.82 -2.04
N LYS A 141 11.93 4.42 -3.05
CA LYS A 141 12.11 5.84 -3.33
C LYS A 141 11.63 6.70 -2.18
N TRP A 142 10.46 6.43 -1.66
CA TRP A 142 9.90 7.18 -0.53
C TRP A 142 10.77 7.05 0.73
N LEU A 143 11.18 5.83 1.06
CA LEU A 143 12.00 5.60 2.25
C LEU A 143 13.32 6.37 2.14
N THR A 144 13.95 6.34 0.97
CA THR A 144 15.19 7.09 0.71
C THR A 144 15.02 8.59 0.96
N GLU A 145 13.90 9.16 0.50
CA GLU A 145 13.59 10.57 0.76
C GLU A 145 13.47 10.86 2.27
N VAL A 146 12.74 10.00 2.98
CA VAL A 146 12.42 10.24 4.40
C VAL A 146 13.65 10.14 5.28
N ILE A 147 14.50 9.14 5.05
CA ILE A 147 15.68 8.91 5.90
C ILE A 147 16.84 9.86 5.57
N SER A 148 16.81 10.54 4.44
CA SER A 148 17.85 11.49 4.05
C SER A 148 17.58 12.92 4.54
N GLN A 149 16.46 13.14 5.22
CA GLN A 149 16.10 14.45 5.77
C GLN A 149 16.73 14.70 7.14
#